data_1899697302659d3932b2ee8319dfdd1b
#
_entry.id   1899697302659d3932b2ee8319dfdd1b
#
_cell.length_a   1.000
_cell.length_b   1.000
_cell.length_c   1.000
_cell.angle_alpha   90.00
_cell.angle_beta   90.00
_cell.angle_gamma   90.00
#
_symmetry.space_group_name_H-M   'P 1'
#
loop_
_entity.id
_entity.type
_entity.pdbx_description
1 polymer ?
#
loop_
_entity_poly.entity_id
_entity_poly.type
_entity_poly.pdbx_seq_one_letter_code
_entity_poly.pdbx_strand_id
1 'polypeptide(L)'
;VSNADLLDAEQAGVDVEDGRVIVDEYQRTSARGVFALGDVSSPYLLKHVANHEARVVQHNLLCDWEDTQSMIVTDHRYVPAAVFTDPQIAAVGLTENQAVAKGLDISVKIQDYGDVAYGWAMEDTSGIVKLITERGSGRLLGAHIMGYQASSLIQPLIQAMSFGLTAAEMARGQYWIHPALPEVVENALLGLR
;
A
#
# COMPACT_ATOMS: atom_id res chain seq x y z
N VAL A 1 -7.87 -16.17 -8.98
CA VAL A 1 -9.13 -16.18 -9.73
C VAL A 1 -10.24 -16.15 -8.72
N SER A 2 -11.20 -15.24 -8.88
CA SER A 2 -12.41 -15.19 -8.04
C SER A 2 -13.28 -16.43 -8.31
N ASN A 3 -14.00 -16.86 -7.30
CA ASN A 3 -14.98 -17.96 -7.38
C ASN A 3 -16.42 -17.42 -7.36
N ALA A 4 -16.65 -16.20 -7.82
CA ALA A 4 -17.99 -15.59 -7.86
C ALA A 4 -18.98 -16.40 -8.72
N ASP A 5 -18.46 -17.09 -9.73
CA ASP A 5 -19.22 -18.02 -10.60
C ASP A 5 -19.86 -19.19 -9.87
N LEU A 6 -19.33 -19.56 -8.67
CA LEU A 6 -19.87 -20.64 -7.85
C LEU A 6 -21.02 -20.20 -6.92
N LEU A 7 -21.29 -18.89 -6.84
CA LEU A 7 -22.25 -18.33 -5.89
C LEU A 7 -23.67 -18.19 -6.43
N ASP A 8 -23.89 -18.40 -7.74
CA ASP A 8 -25.16 -18.08 -8.40
C ASP A 8 -25.67 -16.66 -8.03
N ALA A 9 -24.72 -15.73 -7.93
CA ALA A 9 -24.92 -14.37 -7.37
C ALA A 9 -26.06 -13.60 -8.08
N GLU A 10 -26.22 -13.81 -9.37
CA GLU A 10 -27.28 -13.18 -10.18
C GLU A 10 -28.68 -13.56 -9.72
N GLN A 11 -28.88 -14.79 -9.20
CA GLN A 11 -30.18 -15.21 -8.65
C GLN A 11 -30.54 -14.44 -7.37
N ALA A 12 -29.55 -13.93 -6.65
CA ALA A 12 -29.72 -13.06 -5.49
C ALA A 12 -29.79 -11.57 -5.86
N GLY A 13 -29.75 -11.21 -7.17
CA GLY A 13 -29.72 -9.83 -7.64
C GLY A 13 -28.37 -9.14 -7.41
N VAL A 14 -27.29 -9.91 -7.29
CA VAL A 14 -25.92 -9.41 -7.11
C VAL A 14 -25.22 -9.37 -8.46
N ASP A 15 -24.75 -8.19 -8.86
CA ASP A 15 -24.04 -7.99 -10.11
C ASP A 15 -22.62 -8.58 -10.05
N VAL A 16 -22.24 -9.26 -11.14
CA VAL A 16 -20.92 -9.84 -11.33
C VAL A 16 -20.35 -9.35 -12.66
N GLU A 17 -19.12 -8.83 -12.65
CA GLU A 17 -18.40 -8.41 -13.85
C GLU A 17 -16.98 -8.98 -13.82
N ASP A 18 -16.50 -9.53 -14.93
CA ASP A 18 -15.18 -10.15 -15.05
C ASP A 18 -14.87 -11.18 -13.93
N GLY A 19 -15.90 -11.93 -13.52
CA GLY A 19 -15.79 -12.96 -12.47
C GLY A 19 -15.66 -12.42 -11.05
N ARG A 20 -15.97 -11.15 -10.80
CA ARG A 20 -15.97 -10.51 -9.50
C ARG A 20 -17.32 -9.92 -9.15
N VAL A 21 -17.70 -10.01 -7.91
CA VAL A 21 -18.87 -9.31 -7.38
C VAL A 21 -18.59 -7.81 -7.39
N ILE A 22 -19.51 -7.04 -7.98
CA ILE A 22 -19.42 -5.58 -8.01
C ILE A 22 -19.86 -5.01 -6.68
N VAL A 23 -19.05 -4.10 -6.13
CA VAL A 23 -19.34 -3.36 -4.91
C VAL A 23 -19.08 -1.88 -5.10
N ASP A 24 -19.79 -1.06 -4.33
CA ASP A 24 -19.51 0.36 -4.24
C ASP A 24 -18.38 0.66 -3.22
N GLU A 25 -18.11 1.94 -2.99
CA GLU A 25 -17.07 2.39 -2.04
C GLU A 25 -17.34 1.99 -0.58
N TYR A 26 -18.58 1.64 -0.25
CA TYR A 26 -19.01 1.15 1.06
C TYR A 26 -18.99 -0.37 1.18
N GLN A 27 -18.52 -1.08 0.15
CA GLN A 27 -18.53 -2.56 0.00
C GLN A 27 -19.95 -3.15 -0.12
N ARG A 28 -20.95 -2.35 -0.52
CA ARG A 28 -22.31 -2.81 -0.78
C ARG A 28 -22.40 -3.38 -2.20
N THR A 29 -23.11 -4.49 -2.36
CA THR A 29 -23.47 -5.02 -3.69
C THR A 29 -24.73 -4.34 -4.24
N SER A 30 -25.14 -4.67 -5.46
CA SER A 30 -26.43 -4.26 -6.04
C SER A 30 -27.64 -4.80 -5.28
N ALA A 31 -27.51 -5.91 -4.54
CA ALA A 31 -28.58 -6.47 -3.71
C ALA A 31 -28.58 -5.85 -2.31
N ARG A 32 -29.73 -5.26 -1.92
CA ARG A 32 -29.89 -4.61 -0.60
C ARG A 32 -29.58 -5.58 0.55
N GLY A 33 -28.75 -5.14 1.49
CA GLY A 33 -28.35 -5.91 2.67
C GLY A 33 -27.24 -6.93 2.41
N VAL A 34 -26.69 -6.96 1.18
CA VAL A 34 -25.60 -7.86 0.82
C VAL A 34 -24.33 -7.06 0.60
N PHE A 35 -23.26 -7.44 1.33
CA PHE A 35 -21.93 -6.89 1.18
C PHE A 35 -21.00 -7.95 0.59
N ALA A 36 -19.94 -7.52 -0.10
CA ALA A 36 -18.85 -8.40 -0.54
C ALA A 36 -17.50 -7.74 -0.26
N LEU A 37 -16.48 -8.55 0.02
CA LEU A 37 -15.14 -8.09 0.35
C LEU A 37 -14.09 -9.14 0.00
N GLY A 38 -12.82 -8.72 -0.10
CA GLY A 38 -11.70 -9.60 -0.38
C GLY A 38 -11.69 -10.11 -1.82
N ASP A 39 -11.11 -11.27 -2.04
CA ASP A 39 -10.79 -11.79 -3.38
C ASP A 39 -12.01 -11.98 -4.30
N VAL A 40 -13.21 -12.05 -3.74
CA VAL A 40 -14.45 -12.20 -4.52
C VAL A 40 -14.88 -10.89 -5.18
N SER A 41 -14.47 -9.73 -4.66
CA SER A 41 -14.82 -8.39 -5.17
C SER A 41 -13.60 -7.53 -5.45
N SER A 42 -12.51 -7.67 -4.68
CA SER A 42 -11.33 -6.83 -4.78
C SER A 42 -10.42 -7.23 -5.96
N PRO A 43 -9.87 -6.26 -6.73
CA PRO A 43 -8.90 -6.54 -7.78
C PRO A 43 -7.50 -6.89 -7.23
N TYR A 44 -7.23 -6.63 -5.96
CA TYR A 44 -5.88 -6.75 -5.37
C TYR A 44 -5.50 -8.18 -5.00
N LEU A 45 -6.44 -9.05 -4.65
CA LEU A 45 -6.21 -10.43 -4.22
C LEU A 45 -5.17 -10.53 -3.09
N LEU A 46 -5.27 -9.64 -2.09
CA LEU A 46 -4.32 -9.49 -1.00
C LEU A 46 -5.04 -9.59 0.36
N LYS A 47 -4.49 -10.43 1.25
CA LYS A 47 -5.09 -10.67 2.57
C LYS A 47 -5.26 -9.39 3.40
N HIS A 48 -4.29 -8.47 3.37
CA HIS A 48 -4.37 -7.22 4.12
C HIS A 48 -5.41 -6.25 3.55
N VAL A 49 -5.68 -6.31 2.24
CA VAL A 49 -6.81 -5.58 1.62
C VAL A 49 -8.13 -6.15 2.12
N ALA A 50 -8.31 -7.48 2.08
CA ALA A 50 -9.49 -8.13 2.63
C ALA A 50 -9.70 -7.80 4.12
N ASN A 51 -8.63 -7.71 4.92
CA ASN A 51 -8.72 -7.30 6.32
C ASN A 51 -9.17 -5.84 6.49
N HIS A 52 -8.75 -4.93 5.59
CA HIS A 52 -9.20 -3.55 5.60
C HIS A 52 -10.68 -3.45 5.22
N GLU A 53 -11.06 -4.07 4.12
CA GLU A 53 -12.45 -4.13 3.64
C GLU A 53 -13.39 -4.78 4.67
N ALA A 54 -12.92 -5.81 5.40
CA ALA A 54 -13.70 -6.44 6.48
C ALA A 54 -14.04 -5.47 7.62
N ARG A 55 -13.14 -4.53 7.97
CA ARG A 55 -13.42 -3.49 8.97
C ARG A 55 -14.46 -2.50 8.46
N VAL A 56 -14.41 -2.15 7.17
CA VAL A 56 -15.41 -1.31 6.52
C VAL A 56 -16.77 -1.99 6.56
N VAL A 57 -16.86 -3.25 6.12
CA VAL A 57 -18.11 -4.02 6.15
C VAL A 57 -18.62 -4.19 7.58
N GLN A 58 -17.75 -4.50 8.54
CA GLN A 58 -18.15 -4.64 9.96
C GLN A 58 -18.80 -3.37 10.51
N HIS A 59 -18.28 -2.20 10.17
CA HIS A 59 -18.89 -0.91 10.55
C HIS A 59 -20.21 -0.70 9.82
N ASN A 60 -20.21 -0.84 8.49
CA ASN A 60 -21.33 -0.49 7.63
C ASN A 60 -22.54 -1.43 7.81
N LEU A 61 -22.32 -2.67 8.24
CA LEU A 61 -23.39 -3.62 8.60
C LEU A 61 -24.29 -3.10 9.74
N LEU A 62 -23.80 -2.20 10.58
CA LEU A 62 -24.53 -1.63 11.71
C LEU A 62 -25.22 -0.31 11.36
N CYS A 63 -24.97 0.22 10.16
CA CYS A 63 -25.59 1.44 9.67
C CYS A 63 -26.90 1.15 8.92
N ASP A 64 -27.79 2.15 8.83
CA ASP A 64 -28.90 2.06 7.89
C ASP A 64 -28.34 2.06 6.46
N TRP A 65 -28.91 1.19 5.60
CA TRP A 65 -28.44 1.02 4.21
C TRP A 65 -28.44 2.31 3.39
N GLU A 66 -29.38 3.20 3.68
CA GLU A 66 -29.54 4.48 2.96
C GLU A 66 -28.75 5.63 3.60
N ASP A 67 -28.29 5.48 4.84
CA ASP A 67 -27.55 6.52 5.56
C ASP A 67 -26.05 6.43 5.30
N THR A 68 -25.64 6.89 4.11
CA THR A 68 -24.22 6.93 3.74
C THR A 68 -23.39 7.90 4.57
N GLN A 69 -24.00 8.81 5.34
CA GLN A 69 -23.26 9.73 6.23
C GLN A 69 -22.71 9.02 7.47
N SER A 70 -23.36 7.94 7.90
CA SER A 70 -22.86 7.11 9.01
C SER A 70 -21.90 6.01 8.54
N MET A 71 -21.84 5.73 7.24
CA MET A 71 -20.96 4.71 6.67
C MET A 71 -19.53 5.22 6.48
N ILE A 72 -18.58 4.29 6.49
CA ILE A 72 -17.19 4.55 6.12
C ILE A 72 -16.88 3.97 4.74
N VAL A 73 -16.03 4.66 4.01
CA VAL A 73 -15.58 4.24 2.67
C VAL A 73 -14.28 3.43 2.73
N THR A 74 -14.09 2.54 1.77
CA THR A 74 -12.86 1.80 1.60
C THR A 74 -11.78 2.69 1.00
N ASP A 75 -10.61 2.76 1.64
CA ASP A 75 -9.46 3.53 1.15
C ASP A 75 -8.40 2.61 0.55
N HIS A 76 -8.29 2.63 -0.77
CA HIS A 76 -7.29 1.86 -1.52
C HIS A 76 -6.13 2.72 -2.04
N ARG A 77 -5.91 3.94 -1.53
CA ARG A 77 -4.89 4.87 -2.07
C ARG A 77 -3.46 4.34 -1.97
N TYR A 78 -3.12 3.62 -0.93
CA TYR A 78 -1.75 3.17 -0.65
C TYR A 78 -1.70 1.68 -0.31
N VAL A 79 -2.36 0.86 -1.15
CA VAL A 79 -2.30 -0.59 -1.02
C VAL A 79 -0.86 -1.05 -1.29
N PRO A 80 -0.17 -1.63 -0.31
CA PRO A 80 1.16 -2.16 -0.51
C PRO A 80 1.11 -3.60 -1.03
N ALA A 81 2.21 -4.03 -1.65
CA ALA A 81 2.40 -5.43 -1.99
C ALA A 81 3.82 -5.89 -1.60
N ALA A 82 3.95 -7.16 -1.24
CA ALA A 82 5.24 -7.78 -0.99
C ALA A 82 5.30 -9.16 -1.64
N VAL A 83 6.46 -9.49 -2.19
CA VAL A 83 6.80 -10.80 -2.74
C VAL A 83 7.91 -11.39 -1.87
N PHE A 84 7.65 -12.57 -1.31
CA PHE A 84 8.54 -13.24 -0.34
C PHE A 84 9.55 -14.15 -1.03
N THR A 85 10.23 -13.61 -2.03
CA THR A 85 11.39 -14.22 -2.68
C THR A 85 12.65 -13.97 -1.86
N ASP A 86 13.80 -14.47 -2.32
CA ASP A 86 15.12 -14.13 -1.80
C ASP A 86 15.92 -13.47 -2.95
N PRO A 87 16.18 -12.15 -2.88
CA PRO A 87 15.72 -11.17 -1.89
C PRO A 87 14.19 -10.89 -1.96
N GLN A 88 13.62 -10.41 -0.85
CA GLN A 88 12.22 -9.95 -0.83
C GLN A 88 12.05 -8.67 -1.67
N ILE A 89 10.84 -8.47 -2.19
CA ILE A 89 10.47 -7.23 -2.88
C ILE A 89 9.21 -6.67 -2.22
N ALA A 90 9.20 -5.38 -1.91
CA ALA A 90 8.03 -4.69 -1.39
C ALA A 90 7.83 -3.34 -2.11
N ALA A 91 6.57 -2.98 -2.35
CA ALA A 91 6.23 -1.75 -3.05
C ALA A 91 4.93 -1.12 -2.53
N VAL A 92 4.86 0.20 -2.57
CA VAL A 92 3.65 0.99 -2.34
C VAL A 92 3.68 2.26 -3.17
N GLY A 93 2.52 2.70 -3.66
CA GLY A 93 2.38 3.95 -4.43
C GLY A 93 2.86 3.84 -5.88
N LEU A 94 3.28 4.97 -6.45
CA LEU A 94 3.63 5.09 -7.86
C LEU A 94 5.05 4.58 -8.13
N THR A 95 5.24 3.92 -9.26
CA THR A 95 6.57 3.75 -9.85
C THR A 95 7.04 5.09 -10.46
N GLU A 96 8.35 5.24 -10.67
CA GLU A 96 8.92 6.41 -11.35
C GLU A 96 8.27 6.65 -12.72
N ASN A 97 8.12 5.59 -13.52
CA ASN A 97 7.49 5.69 -14.84
C ASN A 97 6.02 6.14 -14.74
N GLN A 98 5.27 5.67 -13.75
CA GLN A 98 3.89 6.10 -13.53
C GLN A 98 3.81 7.56 -13.08
N ALA A 99 4.73 8.01 -12.22
CA ALA A 99 4.78 9.41 -11.79
C ALA A 99 5.11 10.35 -12.96
N VAL A 100 6.10 9.99 -13.77
CA VAL A 100 6.46 10.71 -15.00
C VAL A 100 5.29 10.75 -16.01
N ALA A 101 4.64 9.62 -16.24
CA ALA A 101 3.48 9.54 -17.15
C ALA A 101 2.30 10.41 -16.70
N LYS A 102 2.19 10.68 -15.38
CA LYS A 102 1.20 11.60 -14.79
C LYS A 102 1.65 13.09 -14.87
N GLY A 103 2.82 13.37 -15.42
CA GLY A 103 3.37 14.73 -15.50
C GLY A 103 3.80 15.33 -14.16
N LEU A 104 4.06 14.50 -13.15
CA LEU A 104 4.50 14.97 -11.84
C LEU A 104 5.98 15.36 -11.87
N ASP A 105 6.31 16.49 -11.23
CA ASP A 105 7.71 16.87 -10.99
C ASP A 105 8.23 16.09 -9.77
N ILE A 106 9.16 15.18 -10.00
CA ILE A 106 9.59 14.19 -9.00
C ILE A 106 11.06 14.34 -8.63
N SER A 107 11.36 13.97 -7.40
CA SER A 107 12.71 13.64 -6.93
C SER A 107 12.77 12.14 -6.63
N VAL A 108 13.86 11.51 -7.05
CA VAL A 108 14.08 10.07 -6.86
C VAL A 108 15.39 9.85 -6.14
N LYS A 109 15.38 8.98 -5.15
CA LYS A 109 16.60 8.50 -4.46
C LYS A 109 16.61 6.99 -4.45
N ILE A 110 17.75 6.42 -4.83
CA ILE A 110 18.08 5.01 -4.60
C ILE A 110 19.18 4.99 -3.53
N GLN A 111 19.01 4.12 -2.54
CA GLN A 111 19.93 3.92 -1.43
C GLN A 111 20.26 2.43 -1.33
N ASP A 112 21.54 2.09 -1.37
CA ASP A 112 21.99 0.73 -1.24
C ASP A 112 22.03 0.30 0.24
N TYR A 113 21.70 -0.97 0.52
CA TYR A 113 21.77 -1.53 1.87
C TYR A 113 23.21 -1.52 2.40
N GLY A 114 24.18 -1.83 1.55
CA GLY A 114 25.59 -1.85 1.92
C GLY A 114 26.17 -0.54 2.43
N ASP A 115 25.47 0.59 2.19
CA ASP A 115 25.90 1.92 2.64
C ASP A 115 25.55 2.22 4.12
N VAL A 116 24.81 1.35 4.79
CA VAL A 116 24.53 1.47 6.23
C VAL A 116 25.26 0.39 7.02
N ALA A 117 25.54 0.66 8.30
CA ALA A 117 26.36 -0.20 9.14
C ALA A 117 25.85 -1.66 9.19
N TYR A 118 24.55 -1.85 9.30
CA TYR A 118 23.96 -3.19 9.36
C TYR A 118 24.05 -3.91 8.01
N GLY A 119 23.74 -3.24 6.90
CA GLY A 119 23.86 -3.82 5.56
C GLY A 119 25.29 -4.13 5.18
N TRP A 120 26.25 -3.27 5.56
CA TRP A 120 27.68 -3.53 5.42
C TRP A 120 28.12 -4.76 6.22
N ALA A 121 27.67 -4.90 7.46
CA ALA A 121 27.98 -6.06 8.30
C ALA A 121 27.39 -7.37 7.76
N MET A 122 26.29 -7.29 7.04
CA MET A 122 25.66 -8.42 6.32
C MET A 122 26.34 -8.75 4.99
N GLU A 123 27.31 -7.92 4.55
CA GLU A 123 27.91 -8.01 3.21
C GLU A 123 26.84 -7.92 2.09
N ASP A 124 25.76 -7.14 2.33
CA ASP A 124 24.69 -6.99 1.34
C ASP A 124 25.15 -6.11 0.18
N THR A 125 25.15 -6.68 -1.01
CA THR A 125 25.56 -6.01 -2.26
C THR A 125 24.40 -5.82 -3.24
N SER A 126 23.20 -6.20 -2.88
CA SER A 126 22.04 -6.24 -3.79
C SER A 126 20.81 -5.50 -3.28
N GLY A 127 20.69 -5.30 -1.97
CA GLY A 127 19.53 -4.65 -1.35
C GLY A 127 19.49 -3.15 -1.68
N ILE A 128 18.30 -2.65 -2.03
CA ILE A 128 18.07 -1.25 -2.35
C ILE A 128 16.77 -0.75 -1.77
N VAL A 129 16.73 0.53 -1.43
CA VAL A 129 15.52 1.32 -1.18
C VAL A 129 15.43 2.40 -2.25
N LYS A 130 14.34 2.42 -3.01
CA LYS A 130 14.03 3.47 -3.99
C LYS A 130 12.82 4.26 -3.52
N LEU A 131 12.99 5.56 -3.32
CA LEU A 131 11.93 6.47 -2.93
C LEU A 131 11.66 7.49 -4.05
N ILE A 132 10.40 7.85 -4.19
CA ILE A 132 9.91 8.82 -5.17
C ILE A 132 9.07 9.84 -4.39
N THR A 133 9.41 11.13 -4.51
CA THR A 133 8.66 12.23 -3.91
C THR A 133 8.25 13.24 -4.96
N GLU A 134 7.19 13.99 -4.67
CA GLU A 134 6.83 15.19 -5.41
C GLU A 134 7.79 16.32 -5.03
N ARG A 135 8.47 16.90 -6.03
CA ARG A 135 9.37 18.03 -5.82
C ARG A 135 8.57 19.24 -5.34
N GLY A 136 9.11 19.98 -4.42
CA GLY A 136 8.45 21.14 -3.84
C GLY A 136 7.58 20.82 -2.62
N SER A 137 6.69 19.84 -2.65
CA SER A 137 5.91 19.43 -1.47
C SER A 137 6.66 18.45 -0.56
N GLY A 138 7.59 17.67 -1.13
CA GLY A 138 8.30 16.61 -0.40
C GLY A 138 7.45 15.41 -0.02
N ARG A 139 6.21 15.31 -0.53
CA ARG A 139 5.31 14.17 -0.25
C ARG A 139 5.82 12.91 -0.94
N LEU A 140 5.77 11.80 -0.22
CA LEU A 140 6.08 10.48 -0.79
C LEU A 140 4.98 10.08 -1.80
N LEU A 141 5.39 9.78 -3.02
CA LEU A 141 4.54 9.28 -4.10
C LEU A 141 4.66 7.77 -4.27
N GLY A 142 5.83 7.22 -3.94
CA GLY A 142 6.09 5.80 -4.05
C GLY A 142 7.33 5.36 -3.30
N ALA A 143 7.31 4.10 -2.86
CA ALA A 143 8.43 3.46 -2.19
C ALA A 143 8.56 2.01 -2.69
N HIS A 144 9.77 1.60 -3.02
CA HIS A 144 10.10 0.29 -3.54
C HIS A 144 11.37 -0.21 -2.86
N ILE A 145 11.31 -1.39 -2.27
CA ILE A 145 12.41 -2.01 -1.54
C ILE A 145 12.65 -3.40 -2.10
N MET A 146 13.90 -3.71 -2.38
CA MET A 146 14.35 -5.07 -2.68
C MET A 146 15.48 -5.40 -1.73
N GLY A 147 15.36 -6.48 -0.98
CA GLY A 147 16.39 -6.89 -0.02
C GLY A 147 15.83 -7.62 1.19
N TYR A 148 16.70 -7.92 2.13
CA TYR A 148 16.34 -8.55 3.40
C TYR A 148 15.31 -7.71 4.17
N GLN A 149 14.26 -8.34 4.67
CA GLN A 149 13.17 -7.69 5.40
C GLN A 149 12.45 -6.54 4.66
N ALA A 150 12.46 -6.52 3.33
CA ALA A 150 11.78 -5.47 2.55
C ALA A 150 10.31 -5.29 2.97
N SER A 151 9.59 -6.39 3.24
CA SER A 151 8.19 -6.38 3.68
C SER A 151 7.96 -5.70 5.04
N SER A 152 8.97 -5.70 5.92
CA SER A 152 8.93 -5.01 7.21
C SER A 152 9.39 -3.56 7.10
N LEU A 153 10.45 -3.30 6.33
CA LEU A 153 11.04 -1.98 6.16
C LEU A 153 10.13 -0.99 5.43
N ILE A 154 9.23 -1.49 4.57
CA ILE A 154 8.30 -0.63 3.85
C ILE A 154 7.18 -0.08 4.74
N GLN A 155 6.88 -0.73 5.88
CA GLN A 155 5.73 -0.37 6.72
C GLN A 155 5.72 1.07 7.22
N PRO A 156 6.83 1.65 7.73
CA PRO A 156 6.85 3.06 8.12
C PRO A 156 6.68 4.03 6.93
N LEU A 157 7.07 3.64 5.72
CA LEU A 157 6.84 4.43 4.51
C LEU A 157 5.35 4.45 4.13
N ILE A 158 4.66 3.30 4.25
CA ILE A 158 3.20 3.23 4.09
C ILE A 158 2.50 4.14 5.10
N GLN A 159 2.94 4.11 6.37
CA GLN A 159 2.40 4.98 7.42
C GLN A 159 2.61 6.46 7.07
N ALA A 160 3.82 6.85 6.65
CA ALA A 160 4.11 8.23 6.25
C ALA A 160 3.20 8.70 5.10
N MET A 161 3.03 7.88 4.07
CA MET A 161 2.13 8.16 2.94
C MET A 161 0.67 8.28 3.40
N SER A 162 0.20 7.37 4.26
CA SER A 162 -1.19 7.35 4.76
C SER A 162 -1.53 8.56 5.62
N PHE A 163 -0.57 9.06 6.40
CA PHE A 163 -0.74 10.24 7.26
C PHE A 163 -0.28 11.55 6.61
N GLY A 164 0.17 11.52 5.36
CA GLY A 164 0.57 12.70 4.61
C GLY A 164 1.86 13.34 5.09
N LEU A 165 2.75 12.58 5.74
CA LEU A 165 4.07 13.07 6.16
C LEU A 165 4.96 13.28 4.93
N THR A 166 5.74 14.34 4.95
CA THR A 166 6.79 14.58 3.96
C THR A 166 8.02 13.70 4.27
N ALA A 167 8.87 13.50 3.25
CA ALA A 167 10.14 12.79 3.43
C ALA A 167 11.02 13.44 4.51
N ALA A 168 11.04 14.77 4.57
CA ALA A 168 11.82 15.51 5.57
C ALA A 168 11.28 15.34 6.99
N GLU A 169 9.95 15.39 7.17
CA GLU A 169 9.31 15.14 8.48
C GLU A 169 9.57 13.71 8.96
N MET A 170 9.43 12.73 8.06
CA MET A 170 9.71 11.35 8.40
C MET A 170 11.18 11.11 8.76
N ALA A 171 12.12 11.69 7.99
CA ALA A 171 13.56 11.51 8.24
C ALA A 171 14.03 12.12 9.56
N ARG A 172 13.48 13.29 9.94
CA ARG A 172 13.99 14.09 11.06
C ARG A 172 13.06 14.12 12.29
N GLY A 173 11.83 13.66 12.14
CA GLY A 173 10.82 13.70 13.20
C GLY A 173 10.87 12.52 14.18
N GLN A 174 11.78 11.57 14.00
CA GLN A 174 11.91 10.39 14.84
C GLN A 174 13.38 10.00 15.05
N TYR A 175 13.63 9.14 16.04
CA TYR A 175 14.94 8.49 16.20
C TYR A 175 15.02 7.27 15.31
N TRP A 176 16.19 7.07 14.69
CA TRP A 176 16.52 5.85 13.96
C TRP A 176 17.51 5.04 14.77
N ILE A 177 17.21 3.75 14.97
CA ILE A 177 18.06 2.87 15.78
C ILE A 177 19.32 2.55 15.01
N HIS A 178 20.47 2.71 15.68
CA HIS A 178 21.79 2.35 15.17
C HIS A 178 22.44 1.26 16.05
N PRO A 179 23.10 0.22 15.47
CA PRO A 179 23.08 -0.15 14.06
C PRO A 179 21.86 -1.02 13.75
N ALA A 180 21.02 -0.56 12.83
CA ALA A 180 19.84 -1.32 12.42
C ALA A 180 19.51 -1.05 10.94
N LEU A 181 18.84 -2.00 10.29
CA LEU A 181 18.52 -1.90 8.87
C LEU A 181 17.59 -0.72 8.50
N PRO A 182 16.67 -0.21 9.34
CA PRO A 182 15.89 0.98 9.02
C PRO A 182 16.70 2.24 8.68
N GLU A 183 17.99 2.33 9.03
CA GLU A 183 18.87 3.44 8.62
C GLU A 183 18.97 3.57 7.10
N VAL A 184 18.77 2.48 6.34
CA VAL A 184 18.74 2.55 4.87
C VAL A 184 17.56 3.39 4.38
N VAL A 185 16.42 3.33 5.08
CA VAL A 185 15.24 4.16 4.80
C VAL A 185 15.51 5.61 5.17
N GLU A 186 16.12 5.88 6.34
CA GLU A 186 16.53 7.22 6.77
C GLU A 186 17.43 7.87 5.71
N ASN A 187 18.49 7.18 5.29
CA ASN A 187 19.45 7.69 4.30
C ASN A 187 18.79 7.93 2.94
N ALA A 188 17.86 7.07 2.53
CA ALA A 188 17.07 7.29 1.32
C ALA A 188 16.22 8.57 1.42
N LEU A 189 15.55 8.80 2.56
CA LEU A 189 14.74 10.00 2.80
C LEU A 189 15.59 11.28 2.82
N LEU A 190 16.75 11.25 3.50
CA LEU A 190 17.67 12.39 3.59
C LEU A 190 18.32 12.74 2.24
N GLY A 191 18.40 11.78 1.33
CA GLY A 191 18.96 11.96 -0.01
C GLY A 191 18.00 12.58 -1.04
N LEU A 192 16.73 12.75 -0.72
CA LEU A 192 15.73 13.39 -1.59
C LEU A 192 15.89 14.93 -1.56
N ARG A 193 15.79 15.57 -2.75
CA ARG A 193 16.00 17.01 -2.94
C ARG A 193 14.87 17.63 -3.76
#